data_9ae7d4111fd2471768632adbf5d78f17
#
_entry.id   9ae7d4111fd2471768632adbf5d78f17
#
_cell.length_a   1.000
_cell.length_b   1.000
_cell.length_c   1.000
_cell.angle_alpha   90.00
_cell.angle_beta   90.00
_cell.angle_gamma   90.00
#
_symmetry.space_group_name_H-M   'P 1'
#
loop_
_entity.id
_entity.type
_entity.pdbx_description
1 polymer ?
#
loop_
_entity_poly.entity_id
_entity_poly.type
_entity_poly.pdbx_seq_one_letter_code
_entity_poly.pdbx_strand_id
1 'polypeptide(L)'
;MKRCIIALSFVMGSLLVGNAHDITPDFPQKPVKKSVRSSDKETLFVRNLMKKMTLTEKIGQLSQYVGGELLTGPKSGSLTDSLFERGMVGSILNVGGVDNLRKLQQRNMQLSRLKIPVLFAFDVIHGYKTIFPTPLAESCSWDLGLMFETAKAAAIEASASGIHWTFAPMVDVARDPRWGRIVEGAGEDTYLASKIAAARVK
;
A
#
# COMPACT_ATOMS: atom_id res chain seq x y z
N MET A 1 36.24 -38.41 -61.74
CA MET A 1 35.09 -38.10 -60.87
C MET A 1 35.26 -38.83 -59.56
N LYS A 2 35.80 -38.19 -58.55
CA LYS A 2 35.98 -38.77 -57.19
C LYS A 2 34.92 -38.21 -56.26
N ARG A 3 34.03 -39.07 -55.76
CA ARG A 3 33.01 -38.72 -54.75
C ARG A 3 33.65 -38.68 -53.37
N CYS A 4 33.65 -37.52 -52.73
CA CYS A 4 33.97 -37.37 -51.32
C CYS A 4 32.70 -37.68 -50.50
N ILE A 5 32.77 -38.70 -49.67
CA ILE A 5 31.78 -39.04 -48.65
C ILE A 5 32.24 -38.37 -47.37
N ILE A 6 31.48 -37.36 -46.88
CA ILE A 6 31.71 -36.76 -45.57
C ILE A 6 30.85 -37.56 -44.57
N ALA A 7 31.50 -38.29 -43.68
CA ALA A 7 30.85 -38.96 -42.57
C ALA A 7 30.59 -37.93 -41.47
N LEU A 8 29.31 -37.71 -41.19
CA LEU A 8 28.87 -36.85 -40.10
C LEU A 8 28.81 -37.70 -38.80
N SER A 9 29.79 -37.53 -37.96
CA SER A 9 29.81 -38.16 -36.62
C SER A 9 28.86 -37.43 -35.69
N PHE A 10 27.75 -38.11 -35.34
CA PHE A 10 26.82 -37.64 -34.33
C PHE A 10 27.44 -37.90 -32.94
N VAL A 11 27.93 -36.85 -32.30
CA VAL A 11 28.32 -36.93 -30.88
C VAL A 11 27.04 -36.71 -30.05
N MET A 12 26.59 -37.82 -29.49
CA MET A 12 25.46 -37.84 -28.55
C MET A 12 25.98 -37.30 -27.21
N GLY A 13 25.86 -36.00 -26.98
CA GLY A 13 26.09 -35.36 -25.70
C GLY A 13 24.96 -35.70 -24.74
N SER A 14 25.22 -36.55 -23.75
CA SER A 14 24.35 -36.77 -22.61
C SER A 14 24.18 -35.47 -21.85
N LEU A 15 22.99 -34.86 -21.96
CA LEU A 15 22.54 -33.78 -21.08
C LEU A 15 22.42 -34.37 -19.66
N LEU A 16 23.40 -34.05 -18.82
CA LEU A 16 23.26 -34.13 -17.39
C LEU A 16 22.18 -33.07 -17.00
N VAL A 17 20.97 -33.55 -16.76
CA VAL A 17 19.94 -32.76 -16.06
C VAL A 17 20.48 -32.58 -14.65
N GLY A 18 21.21 -31.49 -14.44
CA GLY A 18 21.55 -31.04 -13.12
C GLY A 18 20.25 -30.71 -12.41
N ASN A 19 19.97 -31.36 -11.29
CA ASN A 19 18.94 -30.98 -10.37
C ASN A 19 19.08 -29.47 -10.11
N ALA A 20 18.08 -28.68 -10.52
CA ALA A 20 17.96 -27.32 -10.08
C ALA A 20 17.82 -27.40 -8.56
N HIS A 21 18.93 -27.19 -7.85
CA HIS A 21 18.85 -26.92 -6.44
C HIS A 21 17.95 -25.70 -6.29
N ASP A 22 16.89 -25.89 -5.56
CA ASP A 22 15.98 -24.87 -5.11
C ASP A 22 16.80 -23.77 -4.42
N ILE A 23 17.20 -22.74 -5.19
CA ILE A 23 17.87 -21.55 -4.67
C ILE A 23 16.77 -20.69 -4.08
N THR A 24 16.09 -21.21 -3.07
CA THR A 24 15.38 -20.35 -2.15
C THR A 24 16.46 -19.66 -1.32
N PRO A 25 16.63 -18.33 -1.42
CA PRO A 25 17.56 -17.65 -0.56
C PRO A 25 17.14 -17.93 0.87
N ASP A 26 18.00 -18.56 1.63
CA ASP A 26 17.83 -18.72 3.08
C ASP A 26 17.94 -17.32 3.70
N PHE A 27 16.82 -16.61 3.66
CA PHE A 27 16.69 -15.40 4.45
C PHE A 27 16.68 -15.86 5.91
N PRO A 28 17.63 -15.41 6.75
CA PRO A 28 17.57 -15.69 8.17
C PRO A 28 16.20 -15.16 8.66
N GLN A 29 15.26 -16.07 8.80
CA GLN A 29 13.96 -15.82 9.40
C GLN A 29 14.26 -15.45 10.85
N LYS A 30 14.53 -14.14 11.08
CA LYS A 30 14.40 -13.64 12.45
C LYS A 30 13.04 -14.11 12.92
N PRO A 31 12.94 -14.79 14.07
CA PRO A 31 11.66 -15.28 14.53
C PRO A 31 10.70 -14.10 14.50
N VAL A 32 9.65 -14.22 13.71
CA VAL A 32 8.56 -13.23 13.69
C VAL A 32 8.16 -13.11 15.13
N LYS A 33 8.51 -11.99 15.78
CA LYS A 33 8.07 -11.71 17.15
C LYS A 33 6.57 -11.93 17.10
N LYS A 34 6.09 -12.94 17.84
CA LYS A 34 4.66 -13.25 17.96
C LYS A 34 3.92 -11.93 18.02
N SER A 35 2.94 -11.75 17.13
CA SER A 35 2.13 -10.56 17.01
C SER A 35 1.94 -9.92 18.38
N VAL A 36 2.22 -8.62 18.47
CA VAL A 36 1.92 -7.83 19.66
C VAL A 36 0.54 -8.25 20.11
N ARG A 37 0.44 -8.96 21.22
CA ARG A 37 -0.86 -9.30 21.81
C ARG A 37 -1.49 -7.95 22.06
N SER A 38 -2.54 -7.61 21.30
CA SER A 38 -3.46 -6.56 21.68
C SER A 38 -3.69 -6.69 23.17
N SER A 39 -3.52 -5.62 23.92
CA SER A 39 -3.71 -5.71 25.37
C SER A 39 -5.11 -6.29 25.61
N ASP A 40 -5.31 -7.08 26.65
CA ASP A 40 -6.62 -7.65 26.97
C ASP A 40 -7.69 -6.57 27.07
N LYS A 41 -7.31 -5.35 27.44
CA LYS A 41 -8.16 -4.15 27.51
C LYS A 41 -8.62 -3.69 26.14
N GLU A 42 -7.71 -3.61 25.14
CA GLU A 42 -8.05 -3.22 23.75
C GLU A 42 -8.98 -4.24 23.10
N THR A 43 -8.67 -5.52 23.27
CA THR A 43 -9.50 -6.61 22.76
C THR A 43 -10.89 -6.58 23.39
N LEU A 44 -11.00 -6.34 24.68
CA LEU A 44 -12.27 -6.24 25.40
C LEU A 44 -13.06 -5.02 24.94
N PHE A 45 -12.40 -3.86 24.76
CA PHE A 45 -13.02 -2.65 24.25
C PHE A 45 -13.63 -2.88 22.86
N VAL A 46 -12.85 -3.44 21.92
CA VAL A 46 -13.32 -3.72 20.55
C VAL A 46 -14.49 -4.71 20.58
N ARG A 47 -14.42 -5.79 21.34
CA ARG A 47 -15.53 -6.77 21.47
C ARG A 47 -16.80 -6.11 22.00
N ASN A 48 -16.69 -5.25 23.00
CA ASN A 48 -17.83 -4.57 23.59
C ASN A 48 -18.44 -3.54 22.64
N LEU A 49 -17.61 -2.83 21.86
CA LEU A 49 -18.07 -1.92 20.82
C LEU A 49 -18.82 -2.70 19.71
N MET A 50 -18.24 -3.79 19.22
CA MET A 50 -18.86 -4.62 18.18
C MET A 50 -20.21 -5.22 18.60
N LYS A 51 -20.41 -5.52 19.88
CA LYS A 51 -21.72 -5.97 20.41
C LYS A 51 -22.80 -4.88 20.33
N LYS A 52 -22.41 -3.60 20.38
CA LYS A 52 -23.33 -2.46 20.28
C LYS A 52 -23.67 -2.08 18.83
N MET A 53 -22.86 -2.54 17.87
CA MET A 53 -22.99 -2.21 16.46
C MET A 53 -24.08 -3.02 15.79
N THR A 54 -24.89 -2.36 14.96
CA THR A 54 -25.76 -3.00 13.99
C THR A 54 -24.95 -3.61 12.86
N LEU A 55 -25.56 -4.47 12.04
CA LEU A 55 -24.90 -5.00 10.84
C LEU A 55 -24.51 -3.89 9.87
N THR A 56 -25.38 -2.91 9.67
CA THR A 56 -25.12 -1.73 8.82
C THR A 56 -23.89 -0.96 9.28
N GLU A 57 -23.75 -0.70 10.58
CA GLU A 57 -22.59 0.00 11.14
C GLU A 57 -21.30 -0.82 11.00
N LYS A 58 -21.37 -2.15 11.14
CA LYS A 58 -20.21 -3.03 10.91
C LYS A 58 -19.74 -2.98 9.46
N ILE A 59 -20.68 -3.03 8.50
CA ILE A 59 -20.38 -2.88 7.07
C ILE A 59 -19.83 -1.47 6.79
N GLY A 60 -20.39 -0.45 7.42
CA GLY A 60 -19.94 0.93 7.31
C GLY A 60 -18.47 1.12 7.71
N GLN A 61 -17.99 0.41 8.74
CA GLN A 61 -16.57 0.48 9.13
C GLN A 61 -15.62 -0.05 8.05
N LEU A 62 -16.10 -0.87 7.11
CA LEU A 62 -15.34 -1.38 5.97
C LEU A 62 -15.48 -0.51 4.72
N SER A 63 -16.32 0.54 4.78
CA SER A 63 -16.60 1.41 3.63
C SER A 63 -15.67 2.62 3.62
N GLN A 64 -15.10 2.91 2.45
CA GLN A 64 -14.29 4.10 2.20
C GLN A 64 -14.96 4.98 1.16
N TYR A 65 -15.00 6.27 1.42
CA TYR A 65 -15.55 7.28 0.52
C TYR A 65 -14.49 8.27 0.08
N VAL A 66 -14.62 8.81 -1.12
CA VAL A 66 -13.77 9.91 -1.59
C VAL A 66 -14.38 11.23 -1.11
N GLY A 67 -13.60 12.02 -0.39
CA GLY A 67 -14.10 13.19 0.32
C GLY A 67 -13.71 14.56 -0.23
N GLY A 68 -13.00 14.63 -1.36
CA GLY A 68 -12.46 15.89 -1.90
C GLY A 68 -13.09 16.33 -3.22
N GLU A 69 -13.31 17.65 -3.35
CA GLU A 69 -13.67 18.29 -4.64
C GLU A 69 -12.46 18.46 -5.57
N LEU A 70 -11.24 18.30 -5.07
CA LEU A 70 -9.99 18.74 -5.72
C LEU A 70 -9.24 17.67 -6.49
N LEU A 71 -9.82 16.48 -6.71
CA LEU A 71 -9.05 15.37 -7.25
C LEU A 71 -9.48 14.95 -8.63
N THR A 72 -8.48 14.74 -9.47
CA THR A 72 -8.56 14.02 -10.72
C THR A 72 -8.81 12.54 -10.44
N GLY A 73 -9.94 12.02 -10.90
CA GLY A 73 -10.32 10.61 -10.74
C GLY A 73 -11.83 10.42 -10.70
N PRO A 74 -12.32 9.17 -10.71
CA PRO A 74 -13.74 8.92 -10.66
C PRO A 74 -14.33 9.45 -9.34
N LYS A 75 -15.31 10.34 -9.44
CA LYS A 75 -16.09 10.82 -8.30
C LYS A 75 -17.02 9.70 -7.86
N SER A 76 -16.68 8.98 -6.81
CA SER A 76 -17.66 8.16 -6.12
C SER A 76 -18.50 9.06 -5.20
N GLY A 77 -19.79 8.77 -5.11
CA GLY A 77 -20.85 9.56 -4.50
C GLY A 77 -20.45 10.47 -3.33
N SER A 78 -21.06 11.66 -3.30
CA SER A 78 -20.80 12.68 -2.29
C SER A 78 -21.09 12.17 -0.87
N LEU A 79 -20.19 12.50 0.07
CA LEU A 79 -20.44 12.31 1.50
C LEU A 79 -21.66 13.11 1.93
N THR A 80 -22.68 12.42 2.39
CA THR A 80 -23.93 13.02 2.89
C THR A 80 -24.05 12.81 4.40
N ASP A 81 -24.80 13.68 5.08
CA ASP A 81 -25.09 13.54 6.51
C ASP A 81 -25.75 12.20 6.84
N SER A 82 -26.63 11.73 5.97
CA SER A 82 -27.28 10.42 6.12
C SER A 82 -26.30 9.25 6.21
N LEU A 83 -25.15 9.32 5.54
CA LEU A 83 -24.12 8.27 5.66
C LEU A 83 -23.47 8.26 7.05
N PHE A 84 -23.21 9.43 7.61
CA PHE A 84 -22.70 9.55 8.99
C PHE A 84 -23.73 9.12 10.03
N GLU A 85 -24.98 9.56 9.90
CA GLU A 85 -26.09 9.19 10.80
C GLU A 85 -26.30 7.67 10.84
N ARG A 86 -26.18 7.01 9.69
CA ARG A 86 -26.31 5.56 9.56
C ARG A 86 -25.05 4.79 9.95
N GLY A 87 -23.96 5.47 10.30
CA GLY A 87 -22.68 4.84 10.62
C GLY A 87 -22.03 4.10 9.44
N MET A 88 -22.26 4.61 8.21
CA MET A 88 -21.80 3.97 6.97
C MET A 88 -20.41 4.42 6.52
N VAL A 89 -19.71 5.27 7.28
CA VAL A 89 -18.43 5.84 6.91
C VAL A 89 -17.34 5.32 7.85
N GLY A 90 -16.48 4.42 7.36
CA GLY A 90 -15.32 3.91 8.11
C GLY A 90 -14.07 4.71 7.84
N SER A 91 -13.88 5.12 6.58
CA SER A 91 -12.73 5.92 6.16
C SER A 91 -13.08 6.88 5.02
N ILE A 92 -12.27 7.93 4.89
CA ILE A 92 -12.42 8.94 3.86
C ILE A 92 -11.06 9.12 3.17
N LEU A 93 -11.06 8.96 1.84
CA LEU A 93 -9.88 9.08 1.00
C LEU A 93 -9.78 10.49 0.41
N ASN A 94 -8.54 10.98 0.33
CA ASN A 94 -8.17 12.16 -0.45
C ASN A 94 -8.88 13.46 -0.03
N VAL A 95 -8.95 13.69 1.28
CA VAL A 95 -9.32 15.00 1.82
C VAL A 95 -8.04 15.74 2.19
N GLY A 96 -7.84 16.91 1.62
CA GLY A 96 -6.72 17.78 1.96
C GLY A 96 -7.08 18.86 2.99
N GLY A 97 -6.08 19.25 3.76
CA GLY A 97 -6.16 20.36 4.70
C GLY A 97 -6.72 20.00 6.08
N VAL A 98 -5.95 20.40 7.11
CA VAL A 98 -6.25 20.08 8.53
C VAL A 98 -7.64 20.51 8.95
N ASP A 99 -8.09 21.68 8.49
CA ASP A 99 -9.39 22.23 8.87
C ASP A 99 -10.55 21.43 8.26
N ASN A 100 -10.40 20.94 7.02
CA ASN A 100 -11.40 20.10 6.39
C ASN A 100 -11.49 18.74 7.08
N LEU A 101 -10.36 18.12 7.40
CA LEU A 101 -10.32 16.87 8.16
C LEU A 101 -10.98 17.03 9.53
N ARG A 102 -10.68 18.12 10.23
CA ARG A 102 -11.27 18.43 11.54
C ARG A 102 -12.80 18.62 11.44
N LYS A 103 -13.29 19.37 10.44
CA LYS A 103 -14.72 19.57 10.20
C LYS A 103 -15.45 18.25 9.92
N LEU A 104 -14.87 17.39 9.07
CA LEU A 104 -15.46 16.09 8.76
C LEU A 104 -15.49 15.17 9.98
N GLN A 105 -14.41 15.14 10.76
CA GLN A 105 -14.40 14.36 12.00
C GLN A 105 -15.42 14.84 13.01
N GLN A 106 -15.53 16.17 13.21
CA GLN A 106 -16.53 16.77 14.09
C GLN A 106 -17.95 16.42 13.62
N ARG A 107 -18.22 16.52 12.31
CA ARG A 107 -19.51 16.15 11.72
C ARG A 107 -19.86 14.68 11.96
N ASN A 108 -18.91 13.77 11.73
CA ASN A 108 -19.10 12.36 12.06
C ASN A 108 -19.39 12.14 13.55
N MET A 109 -18.63 12.79 14.43
CA MET A 109 -18.81 12.66 15.89
C MET A 109 -20.14 13.25 16.39
N GLN A 110 -20.72 14.21 15.68
CA GLN A 110 -22.03 14.78 15.99
C GLN A 110 -23.17 13.87 15.53
N LEU A 111 -23.09 13.37 14.31
CA LEU A 111 -24.19 12.67 13.64
C LEU A 111 -24.22 11.17 13.94
N SER A 112 -23.06 10.51 14.01
CA SER A 112 -23.04 9.06 14.20
C SER A 112 -23.41 8.63 15.62
N ARG A 113 -24.22 7.57 15.73
CA ARG A 113 -24.72 7.03 17.00
C ARG A 113 -23.62 6.55 17.95
N LEU A 114 -22.65 5.82 17.42
CA LEU A 114 -21.59 5.20 18.21
C LEU A 114 -20.34 6.10 18.34
N LYS A 115 -20.30 7.20 17.62
CA LYS A 115 -19.21 8.18 17.66
C LYS A 115 -17.85 7.55 17.46
N ILE A 116 -17.77 6.59 16.51
CA ILE A 116 -16.51 5.99 16.11
C ILE A 116 -15.80 6.96 15.16
N PRO A 117 -14.57 7.40 15.45
CA PRO A 117 -13.86 8.30 14.56
C PRO A 117 -13.60 7.65 13.20
N VAL A 118 -13.70 8.44 12.11
CA VAL A 118 -13.33 7.97 10.77
C VAL A 118 -11.81 8.03 10.58
N LEU A 119 -11.28 7.11 9.78
CA LEU A 119 -9.90 7.15 9.33
C LEU A 119 -9.79 8.05 8.09
N PHE A 120 -8.76 8.88 8.03
CA PHE A 120 -8.44 9.67 6.85
C PHE A 120 -7.27 9.03 6.11
N ALA A 121 -7.46 8.78 4.82
CA ALA A 121 -6.51 8.16 3.94
C ALA A 121 -6.09 9.11 2.81
N PHE A 122 -4.85 8.94 2.32
CA PHE A 122 -4.33 9.73 1.23
C PHE A 122 -3.29 8.94 0.41
N ASP A 123 -3.19 9.23 -0.89
CA ASP A 123 -2.17 8.65 -1.78
C ASP A 123 -0.86 9.43 -1.63
N VAL A 124 -0.02 9.03 -0.68
CA VAL A 124 1.28 9.67 -0.41
C VAL A 124 2.38 8.89 -1.12
N ILE A 125 2.34 8.86 -2.45
CA ILE A 125 3.19 7.97 -3.26
C ILE A 125 4.64 8.46 -3.34
N HIS A 126 4.84 9.76 -3.55
CA HIS A 126 6.18 10.36 -3.66
C HIS A 126 6.28 11.71 -2.93
N GLY A 127 5.78 11.77 -1.73
CA GLY A 127 5.73 12.95 -0.88
C GLY A 127 4.31 13.41 -0.59
N TYR A 128 4.17 14.33 0.36
CA TYR A 128 2.89 14.92 0.74
C TYR A 128 2.88 16.43 0.48
N LYS A 129 3.58 17.23 1.29
CA LYS A 129 3.83 18.66 1.02
C LYS A 129 5.13 18.84 0.27
N THR A 130 6.17 18.16 0.69
CA THR A 130 7.43 18.05 -0.02
C THR A 130 7.28 16.97 -1.09
N ILE A 131 7.47 17.34 -2.36
CA ILE A 131 7.39 16.42 -3.49
C ILE A 131 8.78 15.87 -3.77
N PHE A 132 8.89 14.54 -3.72
CA PHE A 132 10.09 13.79 -4.06
C PHE A 132 10.00 13.24 -5.50
N PRO A 133 11.08 12.72 -6.08
CA PRO A 133 11.02 12.02 -7.36
C PRO A 133 9.98 10.89 -7.34
N THR A 134 9.43 10.55 -8.51
CA THR A 134 8.53 9.40 -8.62
C THR A 134 9.25 8.13 -8.18
N PRO A 135 8.54 7.11 -7.66
CA PRO A 135 9.18 5.88 -7.18
C PRO A 135 10.08 5.19 -8.22
N LEU A 136 9.71 5.22 -9.50
CA LEU A 136 10.56 4.70 -10.57
C LEU A 136 11.89 5.47 -10.68
N ALA A 137 11.85 6.80 -10.63
CA ALA A 137 13.06 7.63 -10.66
C ALA A 137 13.89 7.46 -9.39
N GLU A 138 13.24 7.38 -8.23
CA GLU A 138 13.89 7.15 -6.94
C GLU A 138 14.60 5.79 -6.90
N SER A 139 14.00 4.74 -7.50
CA SER A 139 14.59 3.40 -7.59
C SER A 139 15.91 3.38 -8.37
N CYS A 140 16.10 4.28 -9.33
CA CYS A 140 17.34 4.43 -10.09
C CYS A 140 18.54 4.87 -9.23
N SER A 141 18.32 5.38 -8.02
CA SER A 141 19.40 5.72 -7.09
C SER A 141 20.07 4.49 -6.46
N TRP A 142 19.39 3.35 -6.40
CA TRP A 142 19.80 2.14 -5.70
C TRP A 142 20.09 2.34 -4.20
N ASP A 143 19.69 3.46 -3.64
CA ASP A 143 19.93 3.85 -2.25
C ASP A 143 18.68 3.62 -1.39
N LEU A 144 18.64 2.48 -0.70
CA LEU A 144 17.51 2.14 0.21
C LEU A 144 17.43 3.07 1.42
N GLY A 145 18.54 3.67 1.83
CA GLY A 145 18.57 4.64 2.93
C GLY A 145 17.87 5.93 2.54
N LEU A 146 18.15 6.44 1.33
CA LEU A 146 17.48 7.61 0.78
C LEU A 146 15.96 7.38 0.65
N MET A 147 15.55 6.22 0.13
CA MET A 147 14.14 5.84 -0.02
C MET A 147 13.41 5.74 1.33
N PHE A 148 14.09 5.29 2.37
CA PHE A 148 13.55 5.33 3.74
C PHE A 148 13.36 6.77 4.23
N GLU A 149 14.34 7.65 4.04
CA GLU A 149 14.25 9.04 4.52
C GLU A 149 13.17 9.84 3.78
N THR A 150 13.00 9.65 2.46
CA THR A 150 11.91 10.29 1.70
C THR A 150 10.53 9.82 2.16
N ALA A 151 10.35 8.52 2.38
CA ALA A 151 9.11 7.95 2.91
C ALA A 151 8.81 8.45 4.32
N LYS A 152 9.83 8.53 5.18
CA LYS A 152 9.72 9.05 6.55
C LYS A 152 9.34 10.54 6.56
N ALA A 153 9.95 11.37 5.71
CA ALA A 153 9.59 12.77 5.58
C ALA A 153 8.12 12.93 5.16
N ALA A 154 7.70 12.18 4.15
CA ALA A 154 6.32 12.16 3.68
C ALA A 154 5.34 11.72 4.78
N ALA A 155 5.68 10.69 5.55
CA ALA A 155 4.86 10.19 6.66
C ALA A 155 4.73 11.23 7.80
N ILE A 156 5.81 11.94 8.14
CA ILE A 156 5.79 13.01 9.14
C ILE A 156 4.84 14.12 8.69
N GLU A 157 4.96 14.59 7.46
CA GLU A 157 4.12 15.66 6.92
C GLU A 157 2.64 15.25 6.84
N ALA A 158 2.36 14.03 6.36
CA ALA A 158 1.01 13.51 6.25
C ALA A 158 0.36 13.34 7.62
N SER A 159 1.07 12.74 8.58
CA SER A 159 0.55 12.55 9.95
C SER A 159 0.31 13.87 10.67
N ALA A 160 1.21 14.85 10.52
CA ALA A 160 1.02 16.19 11.07
C ALA A 160 -0.19 16.90 10.46
N SER A 161 -0.60 16.51 9.26
CA SER A 161 -1.81 17.01 8.59
C SER A 161 -3.09 16.23 8.94
N GLY A 162 -3.00 15.20 9.79
CA GLY A 162 -4.15 14.40 10.24
C GLY A 162 -4.48 13.20 9.34
N ILE A 163 -3.58 12.80 8.46
CA ILE A 163 -3.72 11.56 7.67
C ILE A 163 -3.28 10.37 8.54
N HIS A 164 -4.12 9.33 8.59
CA HIS A 164 -3.90 8.13 9.40
C HIS A 164 -3.45 6.93 8.58
N TRP A 165 -3.71 6.93 7.28
CA TRP A 165 -3.52 5.80 6.39
C TRP A 165 -3.03 6.27 5.02
N THR A 166 -1.94 5.68 4.54
CA THR A 166 -1.42 5.94 3.19
C THR A 166 -1.51 4.68 2.32
N PHE A 167 -1.74 4.86 1.02
CA PHE A 167 -1.71 3.80 0.01
C PHE A 167 -0.37 3.74 -0.72
N ALA A 168 0.71 3.95 0.01
CA ALA A 168 2.09 3.83 -0.46
C ALA A 168 2.87 2.87 0.45
N PRO A 169 3.91 2.20 -0.07
CA PRO A 169 4.41 2.24 -1.44
C PRO A 169 3.56 1.43 -2.42
N MET A 170 3.61 1.80 -3.72
CA MET A 170 3.12 0.96 -4.80
C MET A 170 4.05 -0.24 -4.96
N VAL A 171 3.51 -1.46 -4.86
CA VAL A 171 4.29 -2.70 -4.86
C VAL A 171 4.03 -3.60 -6.07
N ASP A 172 3.25 -3.10 -7.03
CA ASP A 172 3.03 -3.78 -8.30
C ASP A 172 4.34 -3.80 -9.11
N VAL A 173 4.64 -4.95 -9.70
CA VAL A 173 5.80 -5.10 -10.57
C VAL A 173 5.45 -4.63 -11.98
N ALA A 174 6.17 -3.63 -12.48
CA ALA A 174 5.97 -3.06 -13.81
C ALA A 174 6.45 -4.04 -14.88
N ARG A 175 5.53 -4.63 -15.66
CA ARG A 175 5.88 -5.56 -16.73
C ARG A 175 5.67 -4.99 -18.12
N ASP A 176 4.73 -4.06 -18.26
CA ASP A 176 4.38 -3.47 -19.54
C ASP A 176 4.47 -1.93 -19.44
N PRO A 177 5.31 -1.26 -20.25
CA PRO A 177 5.48 0.19 -20.20
C PRO A 177 4.21 0.97 -20.61
N ARG A 178 3.21 0.32 -21.18
CA ARG A 178 1.91 0.95 -21.51
C ARG A 178 1.01 1.10 -20.30
N TRP A 179 1.32 0.46 -19.18
CA TRP A 179 0.56 0.62 -17.96
C TRP A 179 0.67 2.05 -17.41
N GLY A 180 -0.48 2.74 -17.29
CA GLY A 180 -0.52 4.18 -16.96
C GLY A 180 0.05 4.57 -15.60
N ARG A 181 0.24 3.60 -14.68
CA ARG A 181 0.79 3.84 -13.34
C ARG A 181 2.24 3.32 -13.17
N ILE A 182 2.93 3.06 -14.26
CA ILE A 182 4.28 2.47 -14.25
C ILE A 182 5.30 3.28 -13.42
N VAL A 183 5.15 4.61 -13.38
CA VAL A 183 6.07 5.50 -12.66
C VAL A 183 5.89 5.47 -11.13
N GLU A 184 4.78 4.92 -10.66
CA GLU A 184 4.47 4.83 -9.23
C GLU A 184 5.15 3.64 -8.54
N GLY A 185 5.62 2.66 -9.30
CA GLY A 185 6.33 1.48 -8.80
C GLY A 185 7.85 1.59 -8.94
N ALA A 186 8.55 0.61 -8.39
CA ALA A 186 10.02 0.58 -8.35
C ALA A 186 10.66 -0.05 -9.62
N GLY A 187 9.89 -0.36 -10.66
CA GLY A 187 10.36 -0.97 -11.89
C GLY A 187 9.95 -2.43 -12.04
N GLU A 188 10.68 -3.16 -12.92
CA GLU A 188 10.32 -4.53 -13.32
C GLU A 188 11.01 -5.63 -12.50
N ASP A 189 12.07 -5.30 -11.77
CA ASP A 189 12.82 -6.27 -10.96
C ASP A 189 12.13 -6.53 -9.63
N THR A 190 11.72 -7.78 -9.43
CA THR A 190 10.95 -8.20 -8.23
C THR A 190 11.79 -8.15 -6.95
N TYR A 191 13.10 -8.41 -7.04
CA TYR A 191 13.97 -8.37 -5.88
C TYR A 191 14.18 -6.94 -5.41
N LEU A 192 14.53 -6.02 -6.32
CA LEU A 192 14.71 -4.60 -6.01
C LEU A 192 13.41 -4.01 -5.45
N ALA A 193 12.27 -4.26 -6.11
CA ALA A 193 10.96 -3.79 -5.66
C ALA A 193 10.63 -4.27 -4.23
N SER A 194 10.94 -5.53 -3.90
CA SER A 194 10.73 -6.08 -2.55
C SER A 194 11.61 -5.39 -1.50
N LYS A 195 12.86 -5.07 -1.83
CA LYS A 195 13.78 -4.36 -0.93
C LYS A 195 13.32 -2.91 -0.69
N ILE A 196 12.90 -2.23 -1.75
CA ILE A 196 12.37 -0.87 -1.69
C ILE A 196 11.09 -0.84 -0.87
N ALA A 197 10.15 -1.75 -1.13
CA ALA A 197 8.92 -1.85 -0.35
C ALA A 197 9.20 -1.99 1.16
N ALA A 198 10.12 -2.89 1.52
CA ALA A 198 10.52 -3.08 2.91
C ALA A 198 11.21 -1.85 3.53
N ALA A 199 11.97 -1.09 2.74
CA ALA A 199 12.62 0.14 3.21
C ALA A 199 11.60 1.26 3.47
N ARG A 200 10.62 1.42 2.56
CA ARG A 200 9.60 2.47 2.65
C ARG A 200 8.52 2.24 3.71
N VAL A 201 8.34 1.01 4.19
CA VAL A 201 7.34 0.66 5.23
C VAL A 201 7.91 0.72 6.66
N LYS A 202 9.22 0.77 6.82
CA LYS A 202 9.89 0.87 8.14
C LYS A 202 9.64 2.21 8.81
#